data_f52ff3677f8efa7dc068f54cda42f529
#
_entry.id   f52ff3677f8efa7dc068f54cda42f529
#
_cell.length_a   1.000
_cell.length_b   1.000
_cell.length_c   1.000
_cell.angle_alpha   90.00
_cell.angle_beta   90.00
_cell.angle_gamma   90.00
#
_symmetry.space_group_name_H-M   'P 1'
#
loop_
_entity.id
_entity.type
_entity.pdbx_description
1 polymer ?
#
loop_
_entity_poly.entity_id
_entity_poly.type
_entity_poly.pdbx_seq_one_letter_code
_entity_poly.pdbx_strand_id
1 'polypeptide(L)'
;MNPELFLVFASGLFGLLFGSFSNVCVHRIPLRISIVSPRSRCPVCEHEIAWYDNIPLVSWLMLSGKCRNCRAPISMRYPILELLMGLSWAGLAWKFGWSPVLIQALVMISLLWILTLIDLETGLLPNLLTFPGIAAGLLFSFWGGYLQDAIIGAVAGYGLFWLVAKLFLLFTGREGMGHGDFKLLAMLGAFMGWQALPFVIFASSLTGAVVGSVFILLTRRKMRAEIPFGPYLAAAGVAWFLWGGEILQWYAGLIRG
;
A
#
# COMPACT_ATOMS: atom_id res chain seq x y z
N MET A 1 -20.68 -12.74 22.47
CA MET A 1 -19.79 -11.70 21.89
C MET A 1 -20.59 -10.99 20.81
N ASN A 2 -20.63 -9.66 20.79
CA ASN A 2 -21.33 -8.91 19.74
C ASN A 2 -20.73 -9.30 18.37
N PRO A 3 -21.57 -9.66 17.35
CA PRO A 3 -21.07 -10.05 16.04
C PRO A 3 -20.13 -9.04 15.38
N GLU A 4 -20.33 -7.76 15.62
CA GLU A 4 -19.45 -6.68 15.12
C GLU A 4 -18.08 -6.71 15.78
N LEU A 5 -18.03 -6.86 17.11
CA LEU A 5 -16.77 -6.99 17.86
C LEU A 5 -16.01 -8.26 17.45
N PHE A 6 -16.73 -9.34 17.16
CA PHE A 6 -16.13 -10.57 16.63
C PHE A 6 -15.47 -10.32 15.27
N LEU A 7 -16.17 -9.63 14.36
CA LEU A 7 -15.63 -9.29 13.04
C LEU A 7 -14.34 -8.47 13.15
N VAL A 8 -14.36 -7.42 13.99
CA VAL A 8 -13.20 -6.55 14.20
C VAL A 8 -12.00 -7.34 14.73
N PHE A 9 -12.22 -8.16 15.77
CA PHE A 9 -11.17 -8.97 16.37
C PHE A 9 -10.63 -10.02 15.37
N ALA A 10 -11.52 -10.75 14.70
CA ALA A 10 -11.14 -11.75 13.71
C ALA A 10 -10.37 -11.10 12.54
N SER A 11 -10.86 -9.98 12.00
CA SER A 11 -10.17 -9.25 10.94
C SER A 11 -8.79 -8.78 11.39
N GLY A 12 -8.64 -8.26 12.60
CA GLY A 12 -7.35 -7.87 13.14
C GLY A 12 -6.38 -9.04 13.23
N LEU A 13 -6.83 -10.18 13.73
CA LEU A 13 -6.01 -11.40 13.84
C LEU A 13 -5.57 -11.91 12.46
N PHE A 14 -6.50 -12.00 11.50
CA PHE A 14 -6.16 -12.35 10.12
C PHE A 14 -5.25 -11.33 9.47
N GLY A 15 -5.43 -10.04 9.78
CA GLY A 15 -4.55 -8.96 9.35
C GLY A 15 -3.12 -9.13 9.83
N LEU A 16 -2.91 -9.55 11.09
CA LEU A 16 -1.56 -9.88 11.62
C LEU A 16 -0.92 -11.02 10.82
N LEU A 17 -1.66 -12.11 10.56
CA LEU A 17 -1.18 -13.24 9.77
C LEU A 17 -0.82 -12.83 8.35
N PHE A 18 -1.68 -12.01 7.72
CA PHE A 18 -1.42 -11.49 6.39
C PHE A 18 -0.23 -10.52 6.36
N GLY A 19 -0.03 -9.75 7.43
CA GLY A 19 1.15 -8.90 7.63
C GLY A 19 2.46 -9.70 7.67
N SER A 20 2.47 -10.85 8.34
CA SER A 20 3.62 -11.76 8.35
C SER A 20 3.92 -12.29 6.94
N PHE A 21 2.89 -12.70 6.18
CA PHE A 21 3.03 -13.08 4.78
C PHE A 21 3.49 -11.90 3.90
N SER A 22 2.99 -10.70 4.17
CA SER A 22 3.39 -9.49 3.45
C SER A 22 4.87 -9.17 3.57
N ASN A 23 5.50 -9.45 4.73
CA ASN A 23 6.95 -9.36 4.89
C ASN A 23 7.71 -10.27 3.91
N VAL A 24 7.21 -11.48 3.65
CA VAL A 24 7.78 -12.39 2.65
C VAL A 24 7.64 -11.79 1.26
N CYS A 25 6.47 -11.22 0.92
CA CYS A 25 6.24 -10.56 -0.36
C CYS A 25 7.18 -9.37 -0.58
N VAL A 26 7.30 -8.49 0.42
CA VAL A 26 8.18 -7.30 0.36
C VAL A 26 9.63 -7.68 0.10
N HIS A 27 10.12 -8.75 0.74
CA HIS A 27 11.49 -9.19 0.56
C HIS A 27 11.72 -9.94 -0.75
N ARG A 28 10.80 -10.85 -1.13
CA ARG A 28 11.04 -11.80 -2.24
C ARG A 28 10.65 -11.28 -3.61
N ILE A 29 9.56 -10.50 -3.71
CA ILE A 29 9.06 -10.06 -5.03
C ILE A 29 10.09 -9.20 -5.78
N PRO A 30 10.76 -8.21 -5.17
CA PRO A 30 11.79 -7.42 -5.86
C PRO A 30 12.97 -8.28 -6.33
N LEU A 31 13.32 -9.32 -5.57
CA LEU A 31 14.40 -10.25 -5.88
C LEU A 31 14.00 -11.36 -6.88
N ARG A 32 12.72 -11.38 -7.31
CA ARG A 32 12.14 -12.43 -8.18
C ARG A 32 12.26 -13.84 -7.61
N ILE A 33 12.23 -13.98 -6.28
CA ILE A 33 12.22 -15.24 -5.57
C ILE A 33 10.79 -15.70 -5.35
N SER A 34 10.52 -17.01 -5.43
CA SER A 34 9.21 -17.58 -5.14
C SER A 34 8.74 -17.22 -3.73
N ILE A 35 7.48 -16.75 -3.63
CA ILE A 35 6.84 -16.46 -2.33
C ILE A 35 6.35 -17.71 -1.59
N VAL A 36 6.31 -18.85 -2.29
CA VAL A 36 5.81 -20.12 -1.74
C VAL A 36 6.95 -20.99 -1.22
N SER A 37 8.07 -21.09 -1.94
CA SER A 37 9.20 -21.95 -1.62
C SER A 37 10.53 -21.22 -1.86
N PRO A 38 11.56 -21.48 -1.06
CA PRO A 38 11.62 -22.30 0.15
C PRO A 38 10.91 -21.67 1.37
N ARG A 39 10.80 -22.39 2.50
CA ARG A 39 10.32 -21.84 3.77
C ARG A 39 11.16 -20.64 4.23
N SER A 40 10.62 -19.86 5.16
CA SER A 40 11.33 -18.72 5.75
C SER A 40 12.56 -19.21 6.52
N ARG A 41 13.70 -18.54 6.32
CA ARG A 41 15.00 -18.88 6.92
C ARG A 41 15.63 -17.66 7.55
N CYS A 42 16.45 -17.87 8.55
CA CYS A 42 17.29 -16.83 9.09
C CYS A 42 18.34 -16.41 8.04
N PRO A 43 18.49 -15.10 7.71
CA PRO A 43 19.45 -14.68 6.69
C PRO A 43 20.92 -14.84 7.10
N VAL A 44 21.19 -15.09 8.40
CA VAL A 44 22.57 -15.22 8.93
C VAL A 44 23.01 -16.68 9.04
N CYS A 45 22.15 -17.56 9.59
CA CYS A 45 22.51 -18.96 9.81
C CYS A 45 21.76 -19.94 8.91
N GLU A 46 20.91 -19.45 8.01
CA GLU A 46 20.10 -20.24 7.06
C GLU A 46 19.18 -21.30 7.68
N HIS A 47 19.10 -21.33 9.03
CA HIS A 47 18.21 -22.25 9.74
C HIS A 47 16.76 -21.94 9.39
N GLU A 48 15.94 -22.96 9.11
CA GLU A 48 14.52 -22.81 8.82
C GLU A 48 13.75 -22.32 10.05
N ILE A 49 12.88 -21.33 9.85
CA ILE A 49 12.04 -20.79 10.91
C ILE A 49 10.88 -21.76 11.14
N ALA A 50 10.78 -22.29 12.37
CA ALA A 50 9.67 -23.15 12.76
C ALA A 50 8.34 -22.36 12.72
N TRP A 51 7.23 -23.04 12.45
CA TRP A 51 5.92 -22.38 12.34
C TRP A 51 5.53 -21.58 13.59
N TYR A 52 5.89 -22.06 14.80
CA TYR A 52 5.64 -21.36 16.06
C TYR A 52 6.55 -20.15 16.28
N ASP A 53 7.68 -20.06 15.58
CA ASP A 53 8.55 -18.88 15.57
C ASP A 53 8.13 -17.85 14.50
N ASN A 54 7.06 -18.14 13.77
CA ASN A 54 6.48 -17.27 12.75
C ASN A 54 5.07 -16.74 13.15
N ILE A 55 4.70 -16.87 14.43
CA ILE A 55 3.44 -16.30 14.96
C ILE A 55 3.63 -14.78 15.06
N PRO A 56 2.80 -13.99 14.34
CA PRO A 56 2.99 -12.55 14.24
C PRO A 56 3.03 -11.88 15.62
N LEU A 57 3.92 -10.93 15.79
CA LEU A 57 4.21 -10.17 17.00
C LEU A 57 4.70 -11.05 18.17
N VAL A 58 3.99 -12.14 18.47
CA VAL A 58 4.24 -12.99 19.64
C VAL A 58 5.64 -13.58 19.59
N SER A 59 6.02 -14.18 18.45
CA SER A 59 7.33 -14.80 18.31
C SER A 59 8.47 -13.80 18.41
N TRP A 60 8.29 -12.62 17.81
CA TRP A 60 9.30 -11.56 17.90
C TRP A 60 9.51 -11.09 19.35
N LEU A 61 8.42 -10.89 20.10
CA LEU A 61 8.47 -10.51 21.53
C LEU A 61 9.09 -11.61 22.39
N MET A 62 8.66 -12.87 22.24
CA MET A 62 9.19 -14.02 23.00
C MET A 62 10.69 -14.27 22.73
N LEU A 63 11.12 -14.04 21.50
CA LEU A 63 12.53 -14.19 21.10
C LEU A 63 13.35 -12.91 21.36
N SER A 64 12.73 -11.87 21.93
CA SER A 64 13.37 -10.56 22.16
C SER A 64 14.03 -10.00 20.90
N GLY A 65 13.38 -10.16 19.74
CA GLY A 65 13.86 -9.71 18.45
C GLY A 65 15.11 -10.40 17.94
N LYS A 66 15.36 -11.66 18.34
CA LYS A 66 16.58 -12.41 17.97
C LYS A 66 16.25 -13.79 17.41
N CYS A 67 17.06 -14.26 16.49
CA CYS A 67 16.95 -15.63 15.96
C CYS A 67 17.12 -16.67 17.10
N ARG A 68 16.27 -17.69 17.14
CA ARG A 68 16.35 -18.77 18.13
C ARG A 68 17.69 -19.52 18.09
N ASN A 69 18.22 -19.73 16.90
CA ASN A 69 19.42 -20.54 16.68
C ASN A 69 20.73 -19.73 16.86
N CYS A 70 20.91 -18.64 16.10
CA CYS A 70 22.20 -17.90 16.08
C CYS A 70 22.16 -16.57 16.84
N ARG A 71 21.02 -16.19 17.44
CA ARG A 71 20.84 -14.93 18.17
C ARG A 71 21.04 -13.64 17.35
N ALA A 72 21.16 -13.73 16.04
CA ALA A 72 21.19 -12.57 15.17
C ALA A 72 19.91 -11.73 15.32
N PRO A 73 19.99 -10.38 15.27
CA PRO A 73 18.84 -9.51 15.45
C PRO A 73 17.84 -9.62 14.30
N ILE A 74 16.55 -9.63 14.62
CA ILE A 74 15.44 -9.61 13.67
C ILE A 74 14.95 -8.15 13.57
N SER A 75 14.90 -7.62 12.35
CA SER A 75 14.50 -6.23 12.09
C SER A 75 13.12 -5.91 12.68
N MET A 76 12.99 -4.71 13.26
CA MET A 76 11.72 -4.14 13.73
C MET A 76 10.68 -3.97 12.61
N ARG A 77 11.09 -3.94 11.35
CA ARG A 77 10.16 -3.87 10.22
C ARG A 77 9.13 -4.99 10.26
N TYR A 78 9.54 -6.22 10.64
CA TYR A 78 8.64 -7.38 10.68
C TYR A 78 7.44 -7.17 11.61
N PRO A 79 7.62 -6.94 12.92
CA PRO A 79 6.48 -6.74 13.80
C PRO A 79 5.73 -5.43 13.51
N ILE A 80 6.38 -4.39 12.99
CA ILE A 80 5.72 -3.14 12.62
C ILE A 80 4.72 -3.38 11.47
N LEU A 81 5.12 -4.07 10.39
CA LEU A 81 4.20 -4.36 9.28
C LEU A 81 3.05 -5.27 9.73
N GLU A 82 3.34 -6.29 10.54
CA GLU A 82 2.31 -7.16 11.11
C GLU A 82 1.28 -6.36 11.90
N LEU A 83 1.73 -5.48 12.79
CA LEU A 83 0.86 -4.62 13.58
C LEU A 83 0.05 -3.65 12.72
N LEU A 84 0.68 -2.97 11.77
CA LEU A 84 0.01 -2.03 10.88
C LEU A 84 -1.06 -2.72 10.03
N MET A 85 -0.77 -3.92 9.53
CA MET A 85 -1.75 -4.71 8.77
C MET A 85 -2.92 -5.14 9.67
N GLY A 86 -2.63 -5.64 10.86
CA GLY A 86 -3.67 -6.03 11.84
C GLY A 86 -4.57 -4.86 12.23
N LEU A 87 -3.99 -3.70 12.56
CA LEU A 87 -4.74 -2.49 12.91
C LEU A 87 -5.55 -1.96 11.73
N SER A 88 -4.99 -1.98 10.51
CA SER A 88 -5.70 -1.56 9.30
C SER A 88 -6.92 -2.44 9.05
N TRP A 89 -6.77 -3.77 9.13
CA TRP A 89 -7.88 -4.69 8.91
C TRP A 89 -8.96 -4.56 9.99
N ALA A 90 -8.57 -4.43 11.27
CA ALA A 90 -9.51 -4.19 12.36
C ALA A 90 -10.27 -2.86 12.18
N GLY A 91 -9.57 -1.78 11.83
CA GLY A 91 -10.17 -0.47 11.58
C GLY A 91 -11.13 -0.47 10.38
N LEU A 92 -10.79 -1.18 9.30
CA LEU A 92 -11.69 -1.34 8.16
C LEU A 92 -12.93 -2.17 8.52
N ALA A 93 -12.76 -3.24 9.30
CA ALA A 93 -13.89 -4.04 9.79
C ALA A 93 -14.81 -3.23 10.72
N TRP A 94 -14.24 -2.37 11.57
CA TRP A 94 -15.00 -1.44 12.39
C TRP A 94 -15.80 -0.44 11.54
N LYS A 95 -15.20 0.13 10.50
CA LYS A 95 -15.84 1.15 9.65
C LYS A 95 -16.93 0.57 8.75
N PHE A 96 -16.65 -0.57 8.10
CA PHE A 96 -17.50 -1.11 7.04
C PHE A 96 -18.41 -2.26 7.48
N GLY A 97 -18.16 -2.85 8.67
CA GLY A 97 -18.95 -3.98 9.16
C GLY A 97 -19.00 -5.16 8.18
N TRP A 98 -20.05 -5.94 8.26
CA TRP A 98 -20.34 -7.04 7.31
C TRP A 98 -20.85 -6.48 5.98
N SER A 99 -19.95 -6.13 5.08
CA SER A 99 -20.29 -5.59 3.77
C SER A 99 -19.33 -6.08 2.68
N PRO A 100 -19.76 -6.13 1.40
CA PRO A 100 -18.86 -6.43 0.29
C PRO A 100 -17.70 -5.43 0.16
N VAL A 101 -17.92 -4.17 0.59
CA VAL A 101 -16.91 -3.11 0.59
C VAL A 101 -15.75 -3.45 1.53
N LEU A 102 -16.00 -4.19 2.61
CA LEU A 102 -14.93 -4.63 3.51
C LEU A 102 -13.90 -5.49 2.76
N ILE A 103 -14.33 -6.46 1.96
CA ILE A 103 -13.42 -7.34 1.22
C ILE A 103 -12.57 -6.52 0.24
N GLN A 104 -13.20 -5.61 -0.49
CA GLN A 104 -12.52 -4.67 -1.38
C GLN A 104 -11.46 -3.86 -0.63
N ALA A 105 -11.82 -3.31 0.53
CA ALA A 105 -10.94 -2.52 1.38
C ALA A 105 -9.74 -3.34 1.89
N LEU A 106 -9.97 -4.58 2.35
CA LEU A 106 -8.92 -5.47 2.84
C LEU A 106 -7.91 -5.82 1.73
N VAL A 107 -8.40 -6.11 0.53
CA VAL A 107 -7.52 -6.40 -0.63
C VAL A 107 -6.72 -5.15 -1.00
N MET A 108 -7.38 -3.99 -1.14
CA MET A 108 -6.73 -2.75 -1.52
C MET A 108 -5.64 -2.35 -0.50
N ILE A 109 -5.96 -2.33 0.81
CA ILE A 109 -5.00 -1.90 1.83
C ILE A 109 -3.80 -2.85 1.92
N SER A 110 -4.02 -4.16 1.72
CA SER A 110 -2.94 -5.14 1.72
C SER A 110 -1.96 -4.93 0.57
N LEU A 111 -2.48 -4.69 -0.64
CA LEU A 111 -1.65 -4.35 -1.80
C LEU A 111 -0.88 -3.04 -1.58
N LEU A 112 -1.55 -2.02 -1.02
CA LEU A 112 -0.94 -0.73 -0.76
C LEU A 112 0.19 -0.81 0.28
N TRP A 113 0.04 -1.59 1.36
CA TRP A 113 1.12 -1.79 2.33
C TRP A 113 2.33 -2.49 1.71
N ILE A 114 2.11 -3.56 0.94
CA ILE A 114 3.20 -4.29 0.29
C ILE A 114 3.91 -3.37 -0.72
N LEU A 115 3.16 -2.69 -1.59
CA LEU A 115 3.71 -1.78 -2.60
C LEU A 115 4.46 -0.60 -1.96
N THR A 116 3.89 0.00 -0.90
CA THR A 116 4.54 1.09 -0.14
C THR A 116 5.89 0.68 0.41
N LEU A 117 5.99 -0.50 1.03
CA LEU A 117 7.26 -0.96 1.60
C LEU A 117 8.28 -1.34 0.53
N ILE A 118 7.84 -1.98 -0.56
CA ILE A 118 8.74 -2.28 -1.68
C ILE A 118 9.28 -0.97 -2.27
N ASP A 119 8.42 0.02 -2.48
CA ASP A 119 8.82 1.32 -3.02
C ASP A 119 9.80 2.06 -2.10
N LEU A 120 9.54 2.07 -0.79
CA LEU A 120 10.46 2.65 0.21
C LEU A 120 11.83 1.98 0.25
N GLU A 121 11.91 0.67 -0.02
CA GLU A 121 13.17 -0.08 0.05
C GLU A 121 13.93 -0.12 -1.28
N THR A 122 13.22 -0.13 -2.39
CA THR A 122 13.82 -0.42 -3.71
C THR A 122 13.52 0.63 -4.78
N GLY A 123 12.61 1.56 -4.55
CA GLY A 123 12.10 2.49 -5.56
C GLY A 123 11.32 1.79 -6.68
N LEU A 124 10.82 0.58 -6.44
CA LEU A 124 10.13 -0.22 -7.46
C LEU A 124 8.67 -0.49 -7.07
N LEU A 125 7.80 -0.47 -8.07
CA LEU A 125 6.40 -0.91 -7.95
C LEU A 125 6.18 -2.11 -8.89
N PRO A 126 6.29 -3.35 -8.39
CA PRO A 126 6.33 -4.55 -9.22
C PRO A 126 5.02 -4.79 -9.98
N ASN A 127 5.14 -5.15 -11.26
CA ASN A 127 3.99 -5.52 -12.11
C ASN A 127 3.20 -6.70 -11.57
N LEU A 128 3.87 -7.60 -10.83
CA LEU A 128 3.24 -8.76 -10.20
C LEU A 128 2.18 -8.38 -9.16
N LEU A 129 2.21 -7.17 -8.64
CA LEU A 129 1.23 -6.65 -7.68
C LEU A 129 0.29 -5.62 -8.32
N THR A 130 0.83 -4.71 -9.15
CA THR A 130 0.05 -3.62 -9.72
C THR A 130 -0.97 -4.10 -10.74
N PHE A 131 -0.63 -5.03 -11.65
CA PHE A 131 -1.59 -5.54 -12.63
C PHE A 131 -2.70 -6.40 -12.00
N PRO A 132 -2.40 -7.40 -11.14
CA PRO A 132 -3.47 -8.08 -10.40
C PRO A 132 -4.30 -7.13 -9.53
N GLY A 133 -3.68 -6.08 -8.99
CA GLY A 133 -4.38 -5.03 -8.26
C GLY A 133 -5.38 -4.27 -9.13
N ILE A 134 -5.01 -3.88 -10.36
CA ILE A 134 -5.93 -3.26 -11.32
C ILE A 134 -7.08 -4.23 -11.64
N ALA A 135 -6.77 -5.50 -11.92
CA ALA A 135 -7.79 -6.51 -12.22
C ALA A 135 -8.75 -6.72 -11.03
N ALA A 136 -8.24 -6.77 -9.80
CA ALA A 136 -9.06 -6.85 -8.60
C ALA A 136 -9.97 -5.62 -8.44
N GLY A 137 -9.43 -4.41 -8.64
CA GLY A 137 -10.23 -3.17 -8.60
C GLY A 137 -11.38 -3.19 -9.59
N LEU A 138 -11.10 -3.58 -10.85
CA LEU A 138 -12.15 -3.72 -11.89
C LEU A 138 -13.17 -4.81 -11.53
N LEU A 139 -12.75 -5.91 -10.93
CA LEU A 139 -13.66 -6.98 -10.50
C LEU A 139 -14.61 -6.50 -9.38
N PHE A 140 -14.09 -5.81 -8.38
CA PHE A 140 -14.89 -5.23 -7.30
C PHE A 140 -15.83 -4.15 -7.82
N SER A 141 -15.38 -3.31 -8.76
CA SER A 141 -16.23 -2.28 -9.37
C SER A 141 -17.35 -2.85 -10.23
N PHE A 142 -17.13 -4.01 -10.88
CA PHE A 142 -18.17 -4.73 -11.59
C PHE A 142 -19.30 -5.16 -10.65
N TRP A 143 -18.96 -5.79 -9.52
CA TRP A 143 -19.95 -6.18 -8.51
C TRP A 143 -20.55 -4.97 -7.78
N GLY A 144 -19.81 -3.90 -7.63
CA GLY A 144 -20.27 -2.64 -7.02
C GLY A 144 -21.14 -1.76 -7.95
N GLY A 145 -21.27 -2.12 -9.23
CA GLY A 145 -22.10 -1.38 -10.20
C GLY A 145 -21.48 -0.07 -10.73
N TYR A 146 -20.17 0.15 -10.56
CA TYR A 146 -19.46 1.35 -11.05
C TYR A 146 -18.26 1.03 -11.98
N LEU A 147 -18.35 -0.09 -12.71
CA LEU A 147 -17.29 -0.54 -13.61
C LEU A 147 -16.87 0.51 -14.64
N GLN A 148 -17.83 1.27 -15.19
CA GLN A 148 -17.53 2.31 -16.18
C GLN A 148 -16.60 3.39 -15.58
N ASP A 149 -16.91 3.88 -14.38
CA ASP A 149 -16.10 4.86 -13.67
C ASP A 149 -14.71 4.30 -13.31
N ALA A 150 -14.62 3.03 -12.95
CA ALA A 150 -13.38 2.35 -12.65
C ALA A 150 -12.49 2.17 -13.89
N ILE A 151 -13.07 1.82 -15.05
CA ILE A 151 -12.31 1.73 -16.30
C ILE A 151 -11.78 3.11 -16.71
N ILE A 152 -12.63 4.15 -16.66
CA ILE A 152 -12.22 5.52 -16.93
C ILE A 152 -11.11 5.92 -15.94
N GLY A 153 -11.27 5.60 -14.65
CA GLY A 153 -10.31 5.87 -13.60
C GLY A 153 -8.96 5.19 -13.86
N ALA A 154 -8.95 3.91 -14.22
CA ALA A 154 -7.73 3.18 -14.53
C ALA A 154 -7.00 3.76 -15.74
N VAL A 155 -7.73 4.01 -16.84
CA VAL A 155 -7.16 4.56 -18.08
C VAL A 155 -6.67 6.00 -17.87
N ALA A 156 -7.49 6.84 -17.22
CA ALA A 156 -7.13 8.24 -16.95
C ALA A 156 -5.97 8.34 -15.96
N GLY A 157 -5.95 7.49 -14.91
CA GLY A 157 -4.88 7.48 -13.93
C GLY A 157 -3.52 7.11 -14.55
N TYR A 158 -3.48 6.07 -15.39
CA TYR A 158 -2.28 5.75 -16.14
C TYR A 158 -1.91 6.85 -17.14
N GLY A 159 -2.88 7.27 -17.96
CA GLY A 159 -2.66 8.19 -19.06
C GLY A 159 -2.22 9.58 -18.61
N LEU A 160 -2.75 10.07 -17.51
CA LEU A 160 -2.41 11.40 -17.00
C LEU A 160 -0.97 11.46 -16.50
N PHE A 161 -0.52 10.48 -15.72
CA PHE A 161 0.88 10.43 -15.28
C PHE A 161 1.84 10.14 -16.43
N TRP A 162 1.45 9.28 -17.39
CA TRP A 162 2.20 9.07 -18.59
C TRP A 162 2.35 10.37 -19.41
N LEU A 163 1.28 11.15 -19.57
CA LEU A 163 1.30 12.42 -20.28
C LEU A 163 2.22 13.43 -19.58
N VAL A 164 2.08 13.59 -18.26
CA VAL A 164 2.94 14.48 -17.45
C VAL A 164 4.42 14.08 -17.60
N ALA A 165 4.73 12.79 -17.49
CA ALA A 165 6.09 12.29 -17.62
C ALA A 165 6.65 12.52 -19.04
N LYS A 166 5.83 12.33 -20.09
CA LYS A 166 6.22 12.62 -21.49
C LYS A 166 6.47 14.10 -21.72
N LEU A 167 5.59 14.96 -21.23
CA LEU A 167 5.79 16.42 -21.35
C LEU A 167 7.06 16.85 -20.60
N PHE A 168 7.26 16.34 -19.39
CA PHE A 168 8.48 16.64 -18.62
C PHE A 168 9.74 16.20 -19.36
N LEU A 169 9.76 15.00 -19.93
CA LEU A 169 10.86 14.50 -20.73
C LEU A 169 11.13 15.38 -21.94
N LEU A 170 10.07 15.83 -22.65
CA LEU A 170 10.20 16.71 -23.84
C LEU A 170 10.80 18.08 -23.47
N PHE A 171 10.41 18.67 -22.33
CA PHE A 171 10.88 20.00 -21.94
C PHE A 171 12.26 19.97 -21.24
N THR A 172 12.58 18.91 -20.50
CA THR A 172 13.80 18.86 -19.69
C THR A 172 14.87 17.91 -20.19
N GLY A 173 14.53 17.00 -21.11
CA GLY A 173 15.40 15.92 -21.56
C GLY A 173 15.73 14.86 -20.51
N ARG A 174 15.00 14.84 -19.37
CA ARG A 174 15.24 13.92 -18.25
C ARG A 174 13.95 13.17 -17.89
N GLU A 175 14.10 11.94 -17.44
CA GLU A 175 13.00 11.20 -16.86
C GLU A 175 12.68 11.77 -15.47
N GLY A 176 11.42 12.17 -15.25
CA GLY A 176 10.99 12.84 -14.01
C GLY A 176 10.13 11.98 -13.09
N MET A 177 9.64 10.81 -13.57
CA MET A 177 8.69 9.98 -12.79
C MET A 177 8.82 8.51 -13.19
N GLY A 178 8.73 7.62 -12.21
CA GLY A 178 8.78 6.18 -12.42
C GLY A 178 7.51 5.62 -13.09
N HIS A 179 7.67 4.69 -14.03
CA HIS A 179 6.52 4.00 -14.65
C HIS A 179 5.67 3.20 -13.66
N GLY A 180 6.19 2.93 -12.47
CA GLY A 180 5.47 2.27 -11.38
C GLY A 180 4.30 3.10 -10.86
N ASP A 181 4.51 4.41 -10.69
CA ASP A 181 3.52 5.35 -10.18
C ASP A 181 2.28 5.44 -11.08
N PHE A 182 2.48 5.33 -12.43
CA PHE A 182 1.36 5.31 -13.39
C PHE A 182 0.43 4.13 -13.14
N LYS A 183 1.01 2.95 -12.88
CA LYS A 183 0.26 1.71 -12.62
C LYS A 183 -0.40 1.74 -11.25
N LEU A 184 0.26 2.32 -10.25
CA LEU A 184 -0.32 2.49 -8.92
C LEU A 184 -1.52 3.43 -8.98
N LEU A 185 -1.42 4.57 -9.69
CA LEU A 185 -2.54 5.48 -9.86
C LEU A 185 -3.68 4.85 -10.69
N ALA A 186 -3.35 4.04 -11.71
CA ALA A 186 -4.34 3.25 -12.45
C ALA A 186 -5.04 2.23 -11.54
N MET A 187 -4.32 1.55 -10.66
CA MET A 187 -4.89 0.64 -9.67
C MET A 187 -5.85 1.36 -8.73
N LEU A 188 -5.47 2.52 -8.20
CA LEU A 188 -6.34 3.33 -7.35
C LEU A 188 -7.60 3.77 -8.11
N GLY A 189 -7.46 4.20 -9.38
CA GLY A 189 -8.60 4.53 -10.25
C GLY A 189 -9.53 3.34 -10.51
N ALA A 190 -8.97 2.12 -10.66
CA ALA A 190 -9.75 0.90 -10.81
C ALA A 190 -10.58 0.54 -9.55
N PHE A 191 -10.04 0.81 -8.35
CA PHE A 191 -10.73 0.57 -7.08
C PHE A 191 -11.78 1.63 -6.74
N MET A 192 -11.57 2.89 -7.12
CA MET A 192 -12.34 4.03 -6.59
C MET A 192 -13.02 4.89 -7.66
N GLY A 193 -12.81 4.58 -8.94
CA GLY A 193 -13.31 5.41 -10.04
C GLY A 193 -12.44 6.64 -10.32
N TRP A 194 -12.78 7.34 -11.41
CA TRP A 194 -12.04 8.52 -11.87
C TRP A 194 -12.20 9.73 -10.93
N GLN A 195 -13.28 9.80 -10.17
CA GLN A 195 -13.56 10.87 -9.22
C GLN A 195 -12.52 10.99 -8.12
N ALA A 196 -11.82 9.88 -7.80
CA ALA A 196 -10.75 9.85 -6.82
C ALA A 196 -9.47 10.55 -7.31
N LEU A 197 -9.21 10.52 -8.62
CA LEU A 197 -7.92 10.92 -9.19
C LEU A 197 -7.50 12.36 -8.86
N PRO A 198 -8.36 13.39 -9.00
CA PRO A 198 -7.97 14.77 -8.69
C PRO A 198 -7.49 14.93 -7.25
N PHE A 199 -8.20 14.32 -6.29
CA PHE A 199 -7.83 14.37 -4.89
C PHE A 199 -6.53 13.59 -4.63
N VAL A 200 -6.42 12.36 -5.14
CA VAL A 200 -5.24 11.51 -4.93
C VAL A 200 -3.99 12.18 -5.47
N ILE A 201 -4.05 12.75 -6.68
CA ILE A 201 -2.92 13.45 -7.29
C ILE A 201 -2.55 14.70 -6.51
N PHE A 202 -3.52 15.52 -6.14
CA PHE A 202 -3.27 16.74 -5.39
C PHE A 202 -2.70 16.45 -4.01
N ALA A 203 -3.35 15.58 -3.24
CA ALA A 203 -2.95 15.23 -1.88
C ALA A 203 -1.58 14.54 -1.83
N SER A 204 -1.30 13.60 -2.74
CA SER A 204 0.00 12.94 -2.82
C SER A 204 1.13 13.91 -3.22
N SER A 205 0.86 14.80 -4.18
CA SER A 205 1.84 15.80 -4.61
C SER A 205 2.13 16.82 -3.50
N LEU A 206 1.10 17.28 -2.80
CA LEU A 206 1.25 18.22 -1.69
C LEU A 206 2.04 17.59 -0.53
N THR A 207 1.63 16.39 -0.10
CA THR A 207 2.32 15.69 1.00
C THR A 207 3.74 15.31 0.62
N GLY A 208 3.98 14.83 -0.61
CA GLY A 208 5.32 14.55 -1.12
C GLY A 208 6.20 15.79 -1.18
N ALA A 209 5.67 16.93 -1.63
CA ALA A 209 6.40 18.19 -1.65
C ALA A 209 6.76 18.69 -0.25
N VAL A 210 5.81 18.62 0.70
CA VAL A 210 6.05 19.02 2.10
C VAL A 210 7.11 18.12 2.74
N VAL A 211 6.91 16.80 2.70
CA VAL A 211 7.85 15.85 3.31
C VAL A 211 9.22 15.91 2.64
N GLY A 212 9.26 16.00 1.31
CA GLY A 212 10.51 16.15 0.57
C GLY A 212 11.26 17.43 0.92
N SER A 213 10.56 18.56 1.03
CA SER A 213 11.16 19.85 1.44
C SER A 213 11.72 19.79 2.87
N VAL A 214 10.95 19.23 3.81
CA VAL A 214 11.39 19.06 5.20
C VAL A 214 12.62 18.14 5.26
N PHE A 215 12.61 17.04 4.51
CA PHE A 215 13.75 16.12 4.48
C PHE A 215 15.03 16.79 3.96
N ILE A 216 14.94 17.59 2.88
CA ILE A 216 16.08 18.34 2.33
C ILE A 216 16.60 19.36 3.34
N LEU A 217 15.71 20.10 4.01
CA LEU A 217 16.07 21.10 5.01
C LEU A 217 16.80 20.47 6.21
N LEU A 218 16.33 19.32 6.70
CA LEU A 218 16.91 18.63 7.86
C LEU A 218 18.23 17.92 7.54
N THR A 219 18.34 17.31 6.36
CA THR A 219 19.51 16.47 6.03
C THR A 219 20.64 17.24 5.36
N ARG A 220 20.40 18.47 4.91
CA ARG A 220 21.34 19.30 4.12
C ARG A 220 21.94 18.55 2.92
N ARG A 221 21.36 17.43 2.52
CA ARG A 221 21.80 16.66 1.35
C ARG A 221 21.29 17.32 0.07
N LYS A 222 22.19 17.46 -0.93
CA LYS A 222 21.79 17.91 -2.27
C LYS A 222 20.74 16.95 -2.84
N MET A 223 19.74 17.49 -3.54
CA MET A 223 18.55 16.88 -4.16
C MET A 223 18.82 15.72 -5.17
N ARG A 224 19.62 14.71 -4.81
CA ARG A 224 19.89 13.54 -5.65
C ARG A 224 19.26 12.24 -5.13
N ALA A 225 18.61 12.25 -3.96
CA ALA A 225 17.89 11.08 -3.48
C ALA A 225 16.51 11.07 -4.16
N GLU A 226 16.27 10.10 -4.99
CA GLU A 226 14.92 9.81 -5.51
C GLU A 226 14.02 9.49 -4.31
N ILE A 227 13.03 10.35 -4.06
CA ILE A 227 12.07 10.13 -2.99
C ILE A 227 10.97 9.25 -3.57
N PRO A 228 10.72 8.04 -3.03
CA PRO A 228 9.67 7.17 -3.53
C PRO A 228 8.31 7.87 -3.42
N PHE A 229 7.57 7.92 -4.53
CA PHE A 229 6.28 8.63 -4.59
C PHE A 229 5.08 7.73 -4.26
N GLY A 230 5.24 6.41 -4.40
CA GLY A 230 4.21 5.41 -4.12
C GLY A 230 3.57 5.52 -2.73
N PRO A 231 4.33 5.73 -1.65
CA PRO A 231 3.77 5.89 -0.30
C PRO A 231 2.77 7.05 -0.17
N TYR A 232 3.02 8.17 -0.85
CA TYR A 232 2.12 9.34 -0.83
C TYR A 232 0.85 9.07 -1.64
N LEU A 233 0.99 8.40 -2.81
CA LEU A 233 -0.16 7.94 -3.59
C LEU A 233 -1.02 6.95 -2.80
N ALA A 234 -0.39 6.00 -2.13
CA ALA A 234 -1.10 5.01 -1.30
C ALA A 234 -1.85 5.69 -0.16
N ALA A 235 -1.21 6.60 0.58
CA ALA A 235 -1.84 7.32 1.69
C ALA A 235 -3.02 8.19 1.21
N ALA A 236 -2.85 8.92 0.10
CA ALA A 236 -3.93 9.71 -0.49
C ALA A 236 -5.09 8.84 -0.98
N GLY A 237 -4.79 7.67 -1.59
CA GLY A 237 -5.78 6.69 -1.99
C GLY A 237 -6.57 6.14 -0.80
N VAL A 238 -5.91 5.79 0.30
CA VAL A 238 -6.58 5.36 1.54
C VAL A 238 -7.45 6.47 2.10
N ALA A 239 -6.97 7.71 2.13
CA ALA A 239 -7.74 8.85 2.61
C ALA A 239 -9.02 9.06 1.79
N TRP A 240 -8.93 8.98 0.46
CA TRP A 240 -10.11 9.05 -0.40
C TRP A 240 -11.06 7.86 -0.19
N PHE A 241 -10.55 6.65 -0.08
CA PHE A 241 -11.38 5.46 0.13
C PHE A 241 -12.17 5.54 1.44
N LEU A 242 -11.57 6.10 2.47
CA LEU A 242 -12.20 6.22 3.79
C LEU A 242 -13.14 7.42 3.92
N TRP A 243 -12.82 8.55 3.28
CA TRP A 243 -13.51 9.84 3.49
C TRP A 243 -13.89 10.56 2.20
N GLY A 244 -13.82 9.92 1.03
CA GLY A 244 -14.10 10.57 -0.26
C GLY A 244 -15.51 11.14 -0.37
N GLY A 245 -16.50 10.49 0.24
CA GLY A 245 -17.87 10.99 0.30
C GLY A 245 -17.98 12.30 1.09
N GLU A 246 -17.35 12.35 2.25
CA GLU A 246 -17.30 13.55 3.10
C GLU A 246 -16.50 14.67 2.45
N ILE A 247 -15.40 14.36 1.79
CA ILE A 247 -14.57 15.31 1.05
C ILE A 247 -15.38 15.94 -0.09
N LEU A 248 -16.11 15.14 -0.87
CA LEU A 248 -16.98 15.67 -1.94
C LEU A 248 -18.11 16.55 -1.42
N GLN A 249 -18.75 16.14 -0.32
CA GLN A 249 -19.82 16.94 0.30
C GLN A 249 -19.29 18.28 0.82
N TRP A 250 -18.15 18.26 1.47
CA TRP A 250 -17.48 19.48 1.94
C TRP A 250 -17.14 20.42 0.77
N TYR A 251 -16.56 19.88 -0.31
CA TYR A 251 -16.23 20.67 -1.50
C TYR A 251 -17.48 21.24 -2.18
N ALA A 252 -18.54 20.43 -2.31
CA ALA A 252 -19.80 20.89 -2.88
C ALA A 252 -20.46 22.01 -2.01
N GLY A 253 -20.30 21.94 -0.70
CA GLY A 253 -20.75 22.99 0.23
C GLY A 253 -20.03 24.32 0.02
N LEU A 254 -18.72 24.29 -0.25
CA LEU A 254 -17.93 25.49 -0.52
C LEU A 254 -18.32 26.21 -1.84
N ILE A 255 -18.79 25.44 -2.83
CA ILE A 255 -19.20 26.02 -4.13
C ILE A 255 -20.62 26.62 -4.08
N ARG A 256 -21.48 26.08 -3.18
CA ARG A 256 -22.88 26.48 -3.06
C ARG A 256 -23.11 27.62 -2.05
N GLY A 257 -22.16 27.88 -1.17
CA GLY A 257 -22.19 28.99 -0.18
C GLY A 257 -21.57 30.24 -0.73
#